data_adcae17c30003f4028b9d1e4058815f8
#
_entry.id   adcae17c30003f4028b9d1e4058815f8
#
_cell.length_a   1.000
_cell.length_b   1.000
_cell.length_c   1.000
_cell.angle_alpha   90.00
_cell.angle_beta   90.00
_cell.angle_gamma   90.00
#
_symmetry.space_group_name_H-M   'P 1'
#
loop_
_entity.id
_entity.type
_entity.pdbx_description
1 polymer ?
#
loop_
_entity_poly.entity_id
_entity_poly.type
_entity_poly.pdbx_seq_one_letter_code
_entity_poly.pdbx_strand_id
1 'polypeptide(L)'
;MAVALVVAMALWAVIGPVQAAESTSASGETMVIPMGRAVGIKLFSDGVIVVGMSDIATDQGAVNPARDCGLKEGDIITHINSEEVDSIEEVRAVLQELEGETMSIRALRGEKQVQMTAQAVQCSTDGSYKLGAWIRDSMAGIGTMTFYQPSTGTFGALGHGISDIDTALLMPLEDGSIMYAEVAQVQKGVTGTPGQLQGAFEVSHDLGELWANTNCGVFGTLTDESLVGSQQAVPVAQRDEVELGAATILSNISGDEVQEYGIEITKIFAESATDSRDFMIQVTDPVLLETTGGIVQGMSGSPILQNGKLIGAVTHVLVNDPTSGYAISGERMLSQAAQSGE
;
A
#
# COMPACT_ATOMS: atom_id res chain seq x y z
N MET A 1 3.65 42.67 -76.81
CA MET A 1 3.97 41.28 -76.40
C MET A 1 4.72 41.35 -75.10
N ALA A 2 4.03 41.08 -73.99
CA ALA A 2 4.60 41.10 -72.66
C ALA A 2 4.58 39.66 -72.13
N VAL A 3 5.76 39.11 -71.76
CA VAL A 3 5.94 37.81 -71.20
C VAL A 3 5.92 37.94 -69.64
N ALA A 4 4.93 37.34 -69.01
CA ALA A 4 4.83 37.32 -67.57
C ALA A 4 5.65 36.11 -67.03
N LEU A 5 6.64 36.40 -66.20
CA LEU A 5 7.45 35.41 -65.52
C LEU A 5 6.78 35.08 -64.11
N VAL A 6 6.29 33.88 -63.96
CA VAL A 6 5.75 33.41 -62.66
C VAL A 6 6.90 32.79 -61.88
N VAL A 7 7.28 33.43 -60.77
CA VAL A 7 8.25 32.89 -59.82
C VAL A 7 7.49 32.09 -58.74
N ALA A 8 7.60 30.77 -58.76
CA ALA A 8 7.10 29.90 -57.71
C ALA A 8 8.12 29.84 -56.56
N MET A 9 7.80 30.46 -55.41
CA MET A 9 8.56 30.25 -54.16
C MET A 9 8.12 28.95 -53.52
N ALA A 10 9.02 27.97 -53.50
CA ALA A 10 8.88 26.77 -52.71
C ALA A 10 9.28 27.07 -51.24
N LEU A 11 8.33 27.10 -50.32
CA LEU A 11 8.57 27.10 -48.90
C LEU A 11 9.02 25.66 -48.49
N TRP A 12 10.27 25.49 -48.21
CA TRP A 12 10.75 24.32 -47.52
C TRP A 12 10.53 24.53 -46.01
N ALA A 13 9.53 23.85 -45.42
CA ALA A 13 9.41 23.72 -43.98
C ALA A 13 10.49 22.75 -43.52
N VAL A 14 11.50 23.25 -42.85
CA VAL A 14 12.47 22.45 -42.11
C VAL A 14 11.78 21.91 -40.86
N ILE A 15 11.27 20.69 -40.95
CA ILE A 15 10.89 19.93 -39.74
C ILE A 15 12.20 19.42 -39.13
N GLY A 16 12.74 20.16 -38.17
CA GLY A 16 13.81 19.67 -37.31
C GLY A 16 13.28 18.55 -36.45
N PRO A 17 14.10 17.52 -36.13
CA PRO A 17 13.70 16.49 -35.20
C PRO A 17 13.41 17.16 -33.84
N VAL A 18 12.22 16.92 -33.29
CA VAL A 18 11.94 17.19 -31.89
C VAL A 18 12.87 16.28 -31.11
N GLN A 19 13.97 16.82 -30.61
CA GLN A 19 14.78 16.16 -29.61
C GLN A 19 13.90 16.06 -28.36
N ALA A 20 13.52 14.81 -28.02
CA ALA A 20 13.10 14.50 -26.67
C ALA A 20 14.21 15.04 -25.74
N ALA A 21 13.86 15.92 -24.85
CA ALA A 21 14.76 16.40 -23.82
C ALA A 21 15.11 15.18 -22.96
N GLU A 22 16.28 14.58 -23.19
CA GLU A 22 16.92 13.71 -22.24
C GLU A 22 17.16 14.57 -21.00
N SER A 23 16.36 14.36 -19.96
CA SER A 23 16.60 14.94 -18.64
C SER A 23 17.81 14.24 -18.00
N THR A 24 19.00 14.58 -18.47
CA THR A 24 20.24 14.28 -17.76
C THR A 24 20.28 15.19 -16.54
N SER A 25 19.91 14.66 -15.36
CA SER A 25 20.14 15.32 -14.09
C SER A 25 21.65 15.55 -13.91
N ALA A 26 22.04 16.80 -13.77
CA ALA A 26 23.43 17.23 -13.56
C ALA A 26 23.91 17.00 -12.10
N SER A 27 23.07 16.47 -11.23
CA SER A 27 23.36 16.00 -9.88
C SER A 27 22.79 14.60 -9.76
N GLY A 28 23.48 13.66 -9.15
CA GLY A 28 23.00 12.27 -8.97
C GLY A 28 21.75 12.16 -8.06
N GLU A 29 20.86 13.13 -8.10
CA GLU A 29 19.58 13.16 -7.36
C GLU A 29 18.56 12.23 -8.00
N THR A 30 17.92 11.41 -7.20
CA THR A 30 16.82 10.55 -7.66
C THR A 30 15.59 11.41 -7.96
N MET A 31 15.09 11.29 -9.19
CA MET A 31 13.91 12.02 -9.66
C MET A 31 12.68 11.11 -9.61
N VAL A 32 11.58 11.63 -9.06
CA VAL A 32 10.29 10.94 -8.98
C VAL A 32 9.14 11.88 -9.32
N ILE A 33 8.03 11.33 -9.77
CA ILE A 33 6.77 12.06 -9.95
C ILE A 33 5.94 11.86 -8.69
N PRO A 34 5.68 12.92 -7.89
CA PRO A 34 4.80 12.81 -6.72
C PRO A 34 3.36 12.62 -7.20
N MET A 35 2.66 11.60 -6.71
CA MET A 35 1.36 11.20 -7.24
C MET A 35 0.18 11.76 -6.45
N GLY A 36 0.03 11.45 -5.17
CA GLY A 36 -1.09 11.91 -4.33
C GLY A 36 -2.46 11.34 -4.72
N ARG A 37 -2.49 10.41 -5.66
CA ARG A 37 -3.72 9.81 -6.18
C ARG A 37 -4.18 8.64 -5.30
N ALA A 38 -5.48 8.61 -4.97
CA ALA A 38 -6.11 7.45 -4.35
C ALA A 38 -6.10 6.26 -5.31
N VAL A 39 -5.73 5.09 -4.79
CA VAL A 39 -5.70 3.81 -5.51
C VAL A 39 -6.32 2.72 -4.65
N GLY A 40 -6.97 1.76 -5.29
CA GLY A 40 -7.29 0.49 -4.65
C GLY A 40 -6.02 -0.34 -4.57
N ILE A 41 -5.78 -0.98 -3.43
CA ILE A 41 -4.64 -1.88 -3.24
C ILE A 41 -5.22 -3.22 -2.82
N LYS A 42 -4.82 -4.29 -3.49
CA LYS A 42 -5.19 -5.67 -3.18
C LYS A 42 -3.91 -6.46 -2.99
N LEU A 43 -3.88 -7.26 -1.93
CA LEU A 43 -2.74 -8.09 -1.55
C LEU A 43 -3.23 -9.49 -1.22
N PHE A 44 -2.56 -10.51 -1.75
CA PHE A 44 -2.67 -11.91 -1.38
C PHE A 44 -1.46 -12.32 -0.58
N SER A 45 -1.69 -13.11 0.47
CA SER A 45 -0.67 -13.53 1.42
C SER A 45 0.05 -14.78 0.96
N ASP A 46 1.35 -14.83 1.14
CA ASP A 46 2.14 -16.07 1.13
C ASP A 46 1.84 -16.85 2.42
N GLY A 47 0.97 -17.85 2.31
CA GLY A 47 0.36 -18.57 3.41
C GLY A 47 -0.86 -17.89 4.02
N VAL A 48 -1.61 -18.60 4.87
CA VAL A 48 -2.81 -18.10 5.52
C VAL A 48 -2.57 -17.73 6.98
N ILE A 49 -2.94 -16.50 7.37
CA ILE A 49 -2.73 -15.97 8.73
C ILE A 49 -3.85 -16.45 9.64
N VAL A 50 -3.51 -16.99 10.81
CA VAL A 50 -4.46 -17.29 11.88
C VAL A 50 -4.80 -16.00 12.62
N VAL A 51 -6.04 -15.55 12.50
CA VAL A 51 -6.52 -14.27 13.08
C VAL A 51 -7.42 -14.47 14.29
N GLY A 52 -7.77 -15.72 14.61
CA GLY A 52 -8.58 -16.03 15.78
C GLY A 52 -8.92 -17.52 15.86
N MET A 53 -9.61 -17.90 16.94
CA MET A 53 -10.03 -19.27 17.17
C MET A 53 -11.44 -19.34 17.73
N SER A 54 -12.23 -20.34 17.27
CA SER A 54 -13.56 -20.64 17.80
C SER A 54 -13.79 -22.14 17.91
N ASP A 55 -14.56 -22.53 18.89
CA ASP A 55 -14.92 -23.92 19.10
C ASP A 55 -15.89 -24.39 18.00
N ILE A 56 -15.74 -25.64 17.59
CA ILE A 56 -16.56 -26.32 16.60
C ILE A 56 -17.59 -27.20 17.33
N ALA A 57 -18.86 -27.04 16.99
CA ALA A 57 -19.91 -27.94 17.49
C ALA A 57 -19.81 -29.30 16.81
N THR A 58 -19.66 -30.36 17.61
CA THR A 58 -19.68 -31.75 17.15
C THR A 58 -20.77 -32.55 17.91
N ASP A 59 -21.06 -33.73 17.48
CA ASP A 59 -22.04 -34.63 18.18
C ASP A 59 -21.57 -35.00 19.61
N GLN A 60 -20.29 -34.83 19.91
CA GLN A 60 -19.68 -35.13 21.20
C GLN A 60 -19.44 -33.87 22.08
N GLY A 61 -19.83 -32.70 21.60
CA GLY A 61 -19.60 -31.42 22.27
C GLY A 61 -18.77 -30.44 21.46
N ALA A 62 -18.42 -29.32 22.08
CA ALA A 62 -17.61 -28.28 21.45
C ALA A 62 -16.11 -28.57 21.63
N VAL A 63 -15.34 -28.53 20.54
CA VAL A 63 -13.90 -28.80 20.52
C VAL A 63 -13.15 -27.80 19.65
N ASN A 64 -11.85 -27.63 19.85
CA ASN A 64 -11.03 -26.78 19.01
C ASN A 64 -9.68 -27.44 18.67
N PRO A 65 -9.60 -28.21 17.57
CA PRO A 65 -8.39 -28.88 17.14
C PRO A 65 -7.19 -27.95 16.90
N ALA A 66 -7.42 -26.73 16.41
CA ALA A 66 -6.35 -25.75 16.20
C ALA A 66 -5.68 -25.36 17.52
N ARG A 67 -6.47 -25.07 18.56
CA ARG A 67 -5.94 -24.78 19.90
C ARG A 67 -5.23 -26.00 20.49
N ASP A 68 -5.84 -27.17 20.35
CA ASP A 68 -5.33 -28.43 20.96
C ASP A 68 -3.99 -28.85 20.34
N CYS A 69 -3.76 -28.61 19.05
CA CYS A 69 -2.47 -28.88 18.40
C CYS A 69 -1.41 -27.80 18.66
N GLY A 70 -1.77 -26.69 19.30
CA GLY A 70 -0.85 -25.60 19.65
C GLY A 70 -0.70 -24.50 18.59
N LEU A 71 -1.61 -24.42 17.63
CA LEU A 71 -1.73 -23.29 16.70
C LEU A 71 -2.09 -22.02 17.49
N LYS A 72 -1.60 -20.87 17.07
CA LYS A 72 -1.80 -19.58 17.76
C LYS A 72 -2.20 -18.49 16.77
N GLU A 73 -2.90 -17.49 17.28
CA GLU A 73 -3.10 -16.23 16.56
C GLU A 73 -1.76 -15.63 16.16
N GLY A 74 -1.65 -15.17 14.91
CA GLY A 74 -0.42 -14.70 14.32
C GLY A 74 0.48 -15.78 13.70
N ASP A 75 0.13 -17.05 13.77
CA ASP A 75 0.79 -18.07 12.95
C ASP A 75 0.39 -17.92 11.50
N ILE A 76 1.34 -18.09 10.57
CA ILE A 76 1.10 -18.11 9.13
C ILE A 76 1.24 -19.56 8.68
N ILE A 77 0.14 -20.23 8.37
CA ILE A 77 0.13 -21.61 7.87
C ILE A 77 0.59 -21.58 6.43
N THR A 78 1.68 -22.26 6.12
CA THR A 78 2.25 -22.33 4.78
C THR A 78 2.04 -23.68 4.12
N HIS A 79 1.87 -24.76 4.90
CA HIS A 79 1.65 -26.10 4.34
C HIS A 79 0.77 -26.94 5.26
N ILE A 80 -0.06 -27.76 4.64
CA ILE A 80 -0.75 -28.88 5.29
C ILE A 80 -0.24 -30.17 4.63
N ASN A 81 0.31 -31.09 5.43
CA ASN A 81 1.10 -32.24 4.96
C ASN A 81 2.28 -31.76 4.11
N SER A 82 2.32 -32.11 2.82
CA SER A 82 3.35 -31.68 1.87
C SER A 82 2.86 -30.63 0.89
N GLU A 83 1.59 -30.25 1.00
CA GLU A 83 0.93 -29.28 0.10
C GLU A 83 1.08 -27.88 0.66
N GLU A 84 1.52 -26.95 -0.18
CA GLU A 84 1.53 -25.53 0.08
C GLU A 84 0.10 -24.98 0.08
N VAL A 85 -0.20 -24.05 0.97
CA VAL A 85 -1.53 -23.44 1.08
C VAL A 85 -1.41 -21.94 1.28
N ASP A 86 -1.92 -21.18 0.32
CA ASP A 86 -1.88 -19.72 0.28
C ASP A 86 -3.29 -19.09 0.32
N SER A 87 -4.33 -19.92 0.20
CA SER A 87 -5.71 -19.47 0.22
C SER A 87 -6.60 -20.23 1.19
N ILE A 88 -7.68 -19.57 1.62
CA ILE A 88 -8.74 -20.18 2.44
C ILE A 88 -9.37 -21.36 1.72
N GLU A 89 -9.52 -21.27 0.38
CA GLU A 89 -10.10 -22.29 -0.47
C GLU A 89 -9.24 -23.55 -0.47
N GLU A 90 -7.92 -23.42 -0.58
CA GLU A 90 -6.98 -24.55 -0.53
C GLU A 90 -6.99 -25.24 0.83
N VAL A 91 -6.93 -24.46 1.91
CA VAL A 91 -7.07 -25.03 3.27
C VAL A 91 -8.37 -25.82 3.39
N ARG A 92 -9.50 -25.27 2.94
CA ARG A 92 -10.79 -25.97 2.98
C ARG A 92 -10.77 -27.25 2.15
N ALA A 93 -10.20 -27.21 0.94
CA ALA A 93 -10.12 -28.37 0.05
C ALA A 93 -9.35 -29.51 0.72
N VAL A 94 -8.15 -29.22 1.26
CA VAL A 94 -7.33 -30.21 1.95
C VAL A 94 -8.05 -30.80 3.17
N LEU A 95 -8.72 -29.97 3.98
CA LEU A 95 -9.46 -30.47 5.15
C LEU A 95 -10.62 -31.38 4.76
N GLN A 96 -11.31 -31.09 3.65
CA GLN A 96 -12.40 -31.94 3.15
C GLN A 96 -11.85 -33.25 2.56
N GLU A 97 -10.73 -33.24 1.86
CA GLU A 97 -10.09 -34.44 1.28
C GLU A 97 -9.59 -35.40 2.37
N LEU A 98 -9.04 -34.85 3.44
CA LEU A 98 -8.53 -35.65 4.56
C LEU A 98 -9.62 -36.29 5.42
N GLU A 99 -10.86 -35.83 5.35
CA GLU A 99 -12.01 -36.39 6.08
C GLU A 99 -11.75 -36.69 7.57
N GLY A 100 -10.93 -35.85 8.23
CA GLY A 100 -10.55 -36.04 9.64
C GLY A 100 -9.38 -36.97 9.86
N GLU A 101 -8.60 -37.31 8.85
CA GLU A 101 -7.31 -37.97 9.05
C GLU A 101 -6.31 -37.04 9.74
N THR A 102 -5.30 -37.63 10.38
CA THR A 102 -4.24 -36.88 11.02
C THR A 102 -3.35 -36.20 9.98
N MET A 103 -3.10 -34.91 10.16
CA MET A 103 -2.27 -34.10 9.26
C MET A 103 -1.15 -33.40 10.00
N SER A 104 -0.10 -33.05 9.26
CA SER A 104 0.97 -32.17 9.70
C SER A 104 0.70 -30.75 9.21
N ILE A 105 0.80 -29.76 10.08
CA ILE A 105 0.69 -28.33 9.74
C ILE A 105 2.06 -27.71 9.93
N ARG A 106 2.60 -27.05 8.89
CA ARG A 106 3.77 -26.17 8.99
C ARG A 106 3.31 -24.72 8.99
N ALA A 107 3.84 -23.95 9.94
CA ALA A 107 3.53 -22.55 10.04
C ALA A 107 4.77 -21.73 10.42
N LEU A 108 4.76 -20.45 10.08
CA LEU A 108 5.69 -19.44 10.58
C LEU A 108 5.09 -18.79 11.81
N ARG A 109 5.85 -18.76 12.91
CA ARG A 109 5.54 -18.04 14.15
C ARG A 109 6.59 -16.97 14.37
N GLY A 110 6.32 -15.75 13.90
CA GLY A 110 7.36 -14.77 13.66
C GLY A 110 8.36 -15.30 12.63
N GLU A 111 9.66 -15.28 12.94
CA GLU A 111 10.71 -15.80 12.05
C GLU A 111 10.97 -17.32 12.20
N LYS A 112 10.22 -18.02 13.06
CA LYS A 112 10.47 -19.42 13.38
C LYS A 112 9.48 -20.32 12.67
N GLN A 113 9.99 -21.31 11.95
CA GLN A 113 9.17 -22.40 11.46
C GLN A 113 8.77 -23.32 12.61
N VAL A 114 7.47 -23.62 12.71
CA VAL A 114 6.89 -24.56 13.66
C VAL A 114 6.12 -25.63 12.91
N GLN A 115 6.13 -26.85 13.48
CA GLN A 115 5.38 -27.98 12.91
C GLN A 115 4.50 -28.58 14.01
N MET A 116 3.25 -28.83 13.66
CA MET A 116 2.23 -29.35 14.56
C MET A 116 1.51 -30.51 13.90
N THR A 117 0.89 -31.37 14.73
CA THR A 117 0.05 -32.45 14.26
C THR A 117 -1.37 -32.16 14.70
N ALA A 118 -2.31 -32.15 13.76
CA ALA A 118 -3.72 -31.86 13.99
C ALA A 118 -4.62 -32.91 13.33
N GLN A 119 -5.88 -32.91 13.75
CA GLN A 119 -6.94 -33.69 13.14
C GLN A 119 -8.18 -32.82 13.04
N ALA A 120 -8.67 -32.57 11.82
CA ALA A 120 -9.90 -31.82 11.61
C ALA A 120 -11.11 -32.60 12.13
N VAL A 121 -12.14 -31.89 12.60
CA VAL A 121 -13.37 -32.49 13.10
C VAL A 121 -14.55 -32.09 12.24
N GLN A 122 -15.50 -33.00 12.06
CA GLN A 122 -16.71 -32.72 11.33
C GLN A 122 -17.64 -31.84 12.18
N CYS A 123 -18.05 -30.70 11.62
CA CYS A 123 -18.99 -29.79 12.25
C CYS A 123 -20.41 -30.37 12.14
N SER A 124 -21.13 -30.53 13.26
CA SER A 124 -22.50 -31.06 13.28
C SER A 124 -23.52 -30.11 12.64
N THR A 125 -23.20 -28.83 12.45
CA THR A 125 -24.10 -27.84 11.89
C THR A 125 -24.16 -27.89 10.36
N ASP A 126 -23.01 -28.05 9.69
CA ASP A 126 -22.90 -27.99 8.22
C ASP A 126 -22.19 -29.18 7.59
N GLY A 127 -21.71 -30.12 8.40
CA GLY A 127 -21.05 -31.37 7.95
C GLY A 127 -19.64 -31.16 7.42
N SER A 128 -19.11 -29.94 7.42
CA SER A 128 -17.77 -29.65 6.91
C SER A 128 -16.68 -29.99 7.95
N TYR A 129 -15.50 -30.39 7.46
CA TYR A 129 -14.32 -30.60 8.32
C TYR A 129 -13.63 -29.27 8.62
N LYS A 130 -13.35 -29.03 9.90
CA LYS A 130 -12.79 -27.76 10.40
C LYS A 130 -11.70 -28.00 11.43
N LEU A 131 -10.81 -27.00 11.57
CA LEU A 131 -9.80 -26.91 12.63
C LEU A 131 -10.23 -26.01 13.80
N GLY A 132 -11.16 -25.09 13.59
CA GLY A 132 -11.57 -24.10 14.58
C GLY A 132 -10.64 -22.87 14.62
N ALA A 133 -9.93 -22.62 13.55
CA ALA A 133 -9.17 -21.39 13.33
C ALA A 133 -9.92 -20.46 12.35
N TRP A 134 -9.88 -19.17 12.66
CA TRP A 134 -10.19 -18.11 11.69
C TRP A 134 -8.93 -17.76 10.96
N ILE A 135 -8.96 -17.78 9.64
CA ILE A 135 -7.81 -17.54 8.79
C ILE A 135 -8.10 -16.45 7.78
N ARG A 136 -7.04 -15.76 7.35
CA ARG A 136 -7.07 -14.69 6.36
C ARG A 136 -5.95 -14.89 5.34
N ASP A 137 -6.26 -14.72 4.07
CA ASP A 137 -5.35 -14.91 2.94
C ASP A 137 -5.17 -13.66 2.10
N SER A 138 -6.00 -12.65 2.29
CA SER A 138 -5.98 -11.46 1.43
C SER A 138 -6.48 -10.23 2.16
N MET A 139 -6.05 -9.06 1.67
CA MET A 139 -6.53 -7.75 2.10
C MET A 139 -6.75 -6.84 0.90
N ALA A 140 -7.76 -5.97 0.99
CA ALA A 140 -7.98 -4.92 0.03
C ALA A 140 -8.45 -3.63 0.72
N GLY A 141 -8.05 -2.48 0.15
CA GLY A 141 -8.43 -1.19 0.70
C GLY A 141 -8.03 -0.02 -0.21
N ILE A 142 -8.45 1.19 0.19
CA ILE A 142 -8.04 2.42 -0.47
C ILE A 142 -6.80 2.96 0.24
N GLY A 143 -5.79 3.33 -0.55
CA GLY A 143 -4.58 4.02 -0.12
C GLY A 143 -4.20 5.13 -1.09
N THR A 144 -3.07 5.77 -0.86
CA THR A 144 -2.56 6.82 -1.75
C THR A 144 -1.21 6.38 -2.33
N MET A 145 -1.08 6.48 -3.65
CA MET A 145 0.20 6.35 -4.34
C MET A 145 1.06 7.58 -4.04
N THR A 146 2.27 7.34 -3.51
CA THR A 146 3.18 8.41 -3.10
C THR A 146 3.97 8.95 -4.27
N PHE A 147 4.63 8.07 -5.00
CA PHE A 147 5.49 8.46 -6.12
C PHE A 147 5.51 7.39 -7.22
N TYR A 148 5.88 7.85 -8.40
CA TYR A 148 6.30 7.03 -9.52
C TYR A 148 7.72 7.43 -9.93
N GLN A 149 8.60 6.46 -10.13
CA GLN A 149 9.99 6.66 -10.58
C GLN A 149 10.12 6.28 -12.06
N PRO A 150 10.15 7.23 -13.00
CA PRO A 150 10.14 6.93 -14.43
C PRO A 150 11.35 6.13 -14.93
N SER A 151 12.48 6.24 -14.25
CA SER A 151 13.72 5.54 -14.66
C SER A 151 13.67 4.03 -14.43
N THR A 152 12.81 3.55 -13.53
CA THR A 152 12.69 2.12 -13.15
C THR A 152 11.29 1.56 -13.37
N GLY A 153 10.28 2.42 -13.59
CA GLY A 153 8.87 2.02 -13.60
C GLY A 153 8.29 1.72 -12.21
N THR A 154 9.07 1.96 -11.16
CA THR A 154 8.69 1.67 -9.77
C THR A 154 7.72 2.71 -9.22
N PHE A 155 6.69 2.26 -8.53
CA PHE A 155 5.88 3.12 -7.68
C PHE A 155 6.04 2.77 -6.20
N GLY A 156 5.80 3.75 -5.32
CA GLY A 156 5.66 3.55 -3.88
C GLY A 156 4.33 4.11 -3.41
N ALA A 157 3.71 3.44 -2.42
CA ALA A 157 2.43 3.82 -1.84
C ALA A 157 2.42 3.65 -0.32
N LEU A 158 1.46 4.29 0.36
CA LEU A 158 1.10 4.19 1.78
C LEU A 158 2.12 4.78 2.77
N GLY A 159 3.43 4.63 2.55
CA GLY A 159 4.47 5.00 3.51
C GLY A 159 4.53 4.09 4.75
N HIS A 160 3.72 3.05 4.80
CA HIS A 160 3.71 1.99 5.81
C HIS A 160 3.27 0.67 5.18
N GLY A 161 3.54 -0.44 5.84
CA GLY A 161 3.11 -1.76 5.37
C GLY A 161 1.62 -2.00 5.57
N ILE A 162 1.09 -2.94 4.78
CA ILE A 162 -0.23 -3.52 4.99
C ILE A 162 -0.09 -4.60 6.04
N SER A 163 -0.73 -4.40 7.18
CA SER A 163 -0.73 -5.33 8.30
C SER A 163 -2.14 -5.84 8.58
N ASP A 164 -2.22 -7.07 9.03
CA ASP A 164 -3.48 -7.66 9.50
C ASP A 164 -4.02 -6.89 10.72
N ILE A 165 -5.30 -6.54 10.70
CA ILE A 165 -5.92 -5.69 11.70
C ILE A 165 -6.07 -6.37 13.08
N ASP A 166 -6.20 -7.68 13.10
CA ASP A 166 -6.44 -8.45 14.33
C ASP A 166 -5.14 -8.80 15.03
N THR A 167 -4.10 -9.14 14.25
CA THR A 167 -2.79 -9.58 14.77
C THR A 167 -1.73 -8.48 14.74
N ALA A 168 -1.95 -7.39 13.99
CA ALA A 168 -0.99 -6.33 13.70
C ALA A 168 0.31 -6.82 13.01
N LEU A 169 0.32 -8.02 12.45
CA LEU A 169 1.44 -8.56 11.71
C LEU A 169 1.45 -8.01 10.28
N LEU A 170 2.63 -7.69 9.78
CA LEU A 170 2.84 -7.37 8.38
C LEU A 170 2.39 -8.57 7.53
N MET A 171 1.51 -8.32 6.56
CA MET A 171 1.04 -9.37 5.64
C MET A 171 2.20 -9.81 4.74
N PRO A 172 2.57 -11.09 4.71
CA PRO A 172 3.45 -11.62 3.67
C PRO A 172 2.82 -11.36 2.30
N LEU A 173 3.62 -11.06 1.32
CA LEU A 173 3.16 -10.79 -0.04
C LEU A 173 3.54 -11.97 -0.93
N GLU A 174 2.54 -12.65 -1.50
CA GLU A 174 2.70 -13.57 -2.62
C GLU A 174 2.42 -12.83 -3.92
N ASP A 175 1.25 -12.18 -3.99
CA ASP A 175 0.79 -11.43 -5.16
C ASP A 175 -0.02 -10.21 -4.72
N GLY A 176 -0.14 -9.24 -5.59
CA GLY A 176 -0.96 -8.07 -5.33
C GLY A 176 -0.93 -7.06 -6.46
N SER A 177 -1.90 -6.18 -6.43
CA SER A 177 -2.03 -5.16 -7.48
C SER A 177 -2.56 -3.85 -6.93
N ILE A 178 -2.31 -2.78 -7.70
CA ILE A 178 -3.00 -1.50 -7.54
C ILE A 178 -4.04 -1.35 -8.64
N MET A 179 -5.17 -0.73 -8.30
CA MET A 179 -6.32 -0.54 -9.17
C MET A 179 -6.76 0.92 -9.15
N TYR A 180 -7.47 1.33 -10.20
CA TYR A 180 -8.12 2.64 -10.21
C TYR A 180 -9.12 2.74 -9.04
N ALA A 181 -9.08 3.88 -8.34
CA ALA A 181 -10.02 4.19 -7.28
C ALA A 181 -10.61 5.60 -7.44
N GLU A 182 -11.88 5.72 -7.11
CA GLU A 182 -12.59 6.99 -7.04
C GLU A 182 -13.07 7.24 -5.61
N VAL A 183 -12.77 8.41 -5.06
CA VAL A 183 -13.24 8.82 -3.72
C VAL A 183 -14.65 9.37 -3.84
N ALA A 184 -15.65 8.59 -3.40
CA ALA A 184 -17.05 8.97 -3.46
C ALA A 184 -17.45 9.93 -2.34
N GLN A 185 -16.91 9.75 -1.14
CA GLN A 185 -17.18 10.62 0.02
C GLN A 185 -16.08 10.51 1.07
N VAL A 186 -16.07 11.48 2.00
CA VAL A 186 -15.19 11.49 3.16
C VAL A 186 -16.03 11.38 4.43
N GLN A 187 -15.70 10.40 5.27
CA GLN A 187 -16.12 10.41 6.66
C GLN A 187 -15.15 11.30 7.42
N LYS A 188 -15.65 12.43 7.94
CA LYS A 188 -14.82 13.41 8.64
C LYS A 188 -14.25 12.84 9.94
N GLY A 189 -12.96 13.06 10.17
CA GLY A 189 -12.29 12.72 11.41
C GLY A 189 -12.67 13.68 12.54
N VAL A 190 -12.81 13.14 13.74
CA VAL A 190 -12.97 13.90 14.98
C VAL A 190 -12.10 13.29 16.06
N THR A 191 -11.79 14.06 17.10
CA THR A 191 -11.00 13.58 18.24
C THR A 191 -11.52 12.24 18.77
N GLY A 192 -10.66 11.24 18.82
CA GLY A 192 -10.99 9.88 19.27
C GLY A 192 -11.62 8.97 18.21
N THR A 193 -11.96 9.50 17.03
CA THR A 193 -12.51 8.71 15.93
C THR A 193 -11.87 9.15 14.59
N PRO A 194 -10.90 8.41 14.05
CA PRO A 194 -10.32 8.71 12.76
C PRO A 194 -11.39 8.73 11.67
N GLY A 195 -11.28 9.67 10.74
CA GLY A 195 -12.09 9.69 9.55
C GLY A 195 -11.57 8.72 8.49
N GLN A 196 -12.28 8.61 7.36
CA GLN A 196 -11.96 7.69 6.30
C GLN A 196 -12.38 8.22 4.92
N LEU A 197 -11.54 8.05 3.91
CA LEU A 197 -11.94 8.14 2.51
C LEU A 197 -12.78 6.90 2.16
N GLN A 198 -13.94 7.12 1.59
CA GLN A 198 -14.83 6.05 1.14
C GLN A 198 -15.02 6.16 -0.37
N GLY A 199 -14.90 5.05 -1.05
CA GLY A 199 -14.99 5.01 -2.50
C GLY A 199 -15.09 3.60 -3.03
N ALA A 200 -15.00 3.49 -4.34
CA ALA A 200 -14.95 2.22 -5.04
C ALA A 200 -13.64 2.13 -5.82
N PHE A 201 -13.16 0.92 -6.01
CA PHE A 201 -12.05 0.64 -6.91
C PHE A 201 -12.46 -0.42 -7.93
N GLU A 202 -11.88 -0.31 -9.11
CA GLU A 202 -12.21 -1.18 -10.23
C GLU A 202 -11.36 -2.44 -10.18
N VAL A 203 -11.95 -3.55 -9.73
CA VAL A 203 -11.26 -4.85 -9.56
C VAL A 203 -10.95 -5.57 -10.87
N SER A 204 -11.47 -5.10 -11.99
CA SER A 204 -11.32 -5.74 -13.30
C SER A 204 -10.08 -5.27 -14.09
N HIS A 205 -9.39 -4.22 -13.62
CA HIS A 205 -8.27 -3.62 -14.31
C HIS A 205 -7.16 -3.23 -13.33
N ASP A 206 -6.10 -4.01 -13.34
CA ASP A 206 -4.90 -3.74 -12.57
C ASP A 206 -4.04 -2.71 -13.29
N LEU A 207 -3.58 -1.71 -12.55
CA LEU A 207 -2.74 -0.61 -13.04
C LEU A 207 -1.27 -0.83 -12.76
N GLY A 208 -0.96 -1.78 -11.90
CA GLY A 208 0.41 -2.15 -11.53
C GLY A 208 0.42 -3.34 -10.61
N GLU A 209 1.55 -4.03 -10.58
CA GLU A 209 1.80 -5.22 -9.79
C GLU A 209 2.65 -4.90 -8.57
N LEU A 210 2.29 -5.46 -7.41
CA LEU A 210 3.07 -5.35 -6.17
C LEU A 210 4.17 -6.40 -6.15
N TRP A 211 5.35 -6.01 -5.70
CA TRP A 211 6.45 -6.95 -5.46
C TRP A 211 7.02 -6.84 -4.04
N ALA A 212 6.61 -5.85 -3.24
CA ALA A 212 6.98 -5.79 -1.82
C ALA A 212 5.91 -5.11 -0.96
N ASN A 213 5.68 -5.70 0.22
CA ASN A 213 4.99 -5.11 1.36
C ASN A 213 5.98 -5.00 2.52
N THR A 214 6.36 -3.77 2.89
CA THR A 214 7.41 -3.50 3.88
C THR A 214 6.91 -2.53 4.95
N ASN A 215 7.64 -2.38 6.06
CA ASN A 215 7.30 -1.39 7.09
C ASN A 215 7.39 0.07 6.61
N CYS A 216 8.00 0.32 5.45
CA CYS A 216 8.20 1.66 4.89
C CYS A 216 7.25 1.99 3.73
N GLY A 217 6.40 1.05 3.33
CA GLY A 217 5.48 1.21 2.21
C GLY A 217 5.26 -0.06 1.43
N VAL A 218 4.38 0.06 0.46
CA VAL A 218 4.10 -0.95 -0.56
C VAL A 218 4.73 -0.49 -1.86
N PHE A 219 5.44 -1.39 -2.54
CA PHE A 219 6.18 -1.09 -3.77
C PHE A 219 5.78 -2.05 -4.89
N GLY A 220 5.85 -1.54 -6.12
CA GLY A 220 5.46 -2.30 -7.28
C GLY A 220 5.95 -1.67 -8.57
N THR A 221 5.54 -2.27 -9.69
CA THR A 221 5.81 -1.77 -11.04
C THR A 221 4.49 -1.35 -11.69
N LEU A 222 4.43 -0.15 -12.25
CA LEU A 222 3.27 0.31 -13.02
C LEU A 222 3.24 -0.40 -14.37
N THR A 223 2.09 -0.99 -14.71
CA THR A 223 1.81 -1.60 -16.00
C THR A 223 0.98 -0.69 -16.90
N ASP A 224 0.23 0.25 -16.30
CA ASP A 224 -0.53 1.29 -16.99
C ASP A 224 -0.12 2.68 -16.47
N GLU A 225 0.66 3.40 -17.29
CA GLU A 225 1.15 4.75 -16.97
C GLU A 225 0.07 5.85 -17.15
N SER A 226 -1.16 5.51 -17.48
CA SER A 226 -2.26 6.48 -17.63
C SER A 226 -2.49 7.29 -16.35
N LEU A 227 -2.17 6.70 -15.18
CA LEU A 227 -2.22 7.39 -13.88
C LEU A 227 -1.21 8.53 -13.73
N VAL A 228 -0.08 8.47 -14.42
CA VAL A 228 1.03 9.43 -14.25
C VAL A 228 0.67 10.80 -14.80
N GLY A 229 -0.10 10.84 -15.89
CA GLY A 229 -0.56 12.09 -16.50
C GLY A 229 0.59 12.98 -16.98
N SER A 230 0.42 14.30 -16.81
CA SER A 230 1.41 15.33 -17.23
C SER A 230 2.21 15.90 -16.05
N GLN A 231 2.25 15.24 -14.91
CA GLN A 231 2.97 15.71 -13.73
C GLN A 231 4.47 15.72 -13.97
N GLN A 232 5.16 16.71 -13.37
CA GLN A 232 6.61 16.84 -13.51
C GLN A 232 7.36 16.07 -12.44
N ALA A 233 8.48 15.49 -12.83
CA ALA A 233 9.38 14.86 -11.88
C ALA A 233 10.08 15.92 -11.01
N VAL A 234 10.20 15.63 -9.72
CA VAL A 234 10.93 16.44 -8.74
C VAL A 234 12.03 15.61 -8.09
N PRO A 235 13.11 16.24 -7.60
CA PRO A 235 14.12 15.52 -6.85
C PRO A 235 13.56 15.06 -5.49
N VAL A 236 14.09 13.94 -4.98
CA VAL A 236 13.84 13.50 -3.62
C VAL A 236 14.86 14.14 -2.69
N ALA A 237 14.38 14.78 -1.63
CA ALA A 237 15.22 15.40 -0.64
C ALA A 237 15.94 14.35 0.20
N GLN A 238 17.21 14.64 0.53
CA GLN A 238 17.90 13.94 1.61
C GLN A 238 17.24 14.32 2.94
N ARG A 239 17.34 13.44 3.92
CA ARG A 239 16.70 13.66 5.23
C ARG A 239 17.17 14.95 5.93
N ASP A 240 18.43 15.32 5.78
CA ASP A 240 19.05 16.51 6.37
C ASP A 240 18.67 17.83 5.66
N GLU A 241 18.03 17.74 4.49
CA GLU A 241 17.48 18.90 3.78
C GLU A 241 16.07 19.28 4.26
N VAL A 242 15.42 18.43 5.07
CA VAL A 242 14.06 18.68 5.56
C VAL A 242 14.09 19.69 6.70
N GLU A 243 13.26 20.73 6.61
CA GLU A 243 13.20 21.82 7.56
C GLU A 243 11.85 21.85 8.30
N LEU A 244 11.86 22.36 9.54
CA LEU A 244 10.63 22.72 10.26
C LEU A 244 9.92 23.86 9.56
N GLY A 245 8.56 23.83 9.56
CA GLY A 245 7.74 24.89 8.99
C GLY A 245 6.91 24.43 7.81
N ALA A 246 6.59 25.36 6.92
CA ALA A 246 5.64 25.16 5.83
C ALA A 246 6.08 24.08 4.83
N ALA A 247 5.11 23.25 4.48
CA ALA A 247 5.21 22.24 3.43
C ALA A 247 3.80 22.01 2.84
N THR A 248 3.67 21.17 1.82
CA THR A 248 2.39 20.80 1.25
C THR A 248 2.26 19.30 1.10
N ILE A 249 1.02 18.80 1.04
CA ILE A 249 0.70 17.42 0.65
C ILE A 249 -0.14 17.43 -0.62
N LEU A 250 0.09 16.44 -1.49
CA LEU A 250 -0.85 16.13 -2.55
C LEU A 250 -1.80 15.04 -2.09
N SER A 251 -3.09 15.24 -2.24
CA SER A 251 -4.08 14.24 -1.84
C SER A 251 -5.33 14.33 -2.71
N ASN A 252 -5.91 13.16 -2.95
CA ASN A 252 -7.20 13.03 -3.62
C ASN A 252 -8.26 12.74 -2.55
N ILE A 253 -9.08 13.74 -2.22
CA ILE A 253 -10.14 13.63 -1.20
C ILE A 253 -11.54 13.65 -1.77
N SER A 254 -11.69 13.80 -3.10
CA SER A 254 -12.98 13.80 -3.78
C SER A 254 -12.80 13.45 -5.26
N GLY A 255 -13.65 12.57 -5.77
CA GLY A 255 -13.57 12.11 -7.16
C GLY A 255 -12.23 11.46 -7.47
N ASP A 256 -11.61 11.88 -8.58
CA ASP A 256 -10.29 11.45 -9.03
C ASP A 256 -9.26 12.60 -9.13
N GLU A 257 -9.57 13.77 -8.58
CA GLU A 257 -8.75 14.96 -8.66
C GLU A 257 -7.77 15.07 -7.49
N VAL A 258 -6.48 15.17 -7.82
CA VAL A 258 -5.42 15.41 -6.83
C VAL A 258 -5.27 16.90 -6.62
N GLN A 259 -5.30 17.34 -5.36
CA GLN A 259 -5.12 18.74 -4.98
C GLN A 259 -3.98 18.89 -3.97
N GLU A 260 -3.41 20.08 -3.92
CA GLU A 260 -2.33 20.44 -3.00
C GLU A 260 -2.90 21.16 -1.77
N TYR A 261 -2.50 20.70 -0.58
CA TYR A 261 -2.96 21.23 0.69
C TYR A 261 -1.79 21.63 1.59
N GLY A 262 -1.93 22.78 2.29
CA GLY A 262 -0.92 23.29 3.21
C GLY A 262 -0.82 22.47 4.50
N ILE A 263 0.41 22.18 4.89
CA ILE A 263 0.76 21.57 6.18
C ILE A 263 1.96 22.28 6.80
N GLU A 264 2.28 21.93 8.03
CA GLU A 264 3.50 22.34 8.72
C GLU A 264 4.26 21.11 9.23
N ILE A 265 5.56 21.06 9.01
CA ILE A 265 6.46 20.11 9.67
C ILE A 265 6.73 20.64 11.08
N THR A 266 6.16 19.99 12.09
CA THR A 266 6.23 20.45 13.48
C THR A 266 7.39 19.81 14.25
N LYS A 267 7.86 18.64 13.80
CA LYS A 267 8.97 17.92 14.42
C LYS A 267 9.66 16.99 13.42
N ILE A 268 10.99 16.93 13.54
CA ILE A 268 11.84 15.96 12.87
C ILE A 268 12.39 15.04 13.96
N PHE A 269 12.13 13.72 13.86
CA PHE A 269 12.60 12.75 14.83
C PHE A 269 14.03 12.33 14.52
N ALA A 270 14.74 11.78 15.50
CA ALA A 270 16.02 11.12 15.24
C ALA A 270 15.81 9.86 14.39
N GLU A 271 16.76 9.55 13.53
CA GLU A 271 16.71 8.34 12.71
C GLU A 271 16.61 7.08 13.59
N SER A 272 15.74 6.16 13.20
CA SER A 272 15.54 4.89 13.87
C SER A 272 15.43 3.77 12.83
N ALA A 273 16.13 2.68 13.04
CA ALA A 273 16.05 1.50 12.18
C ALA A 273 14.71 0.76 12.30
N THR A 274 13.99 0.93 13.41
CA THR A 274 12.76 0.20 13.73
C THR A 274 11.50 1.04 13.69
N ASP A 275 11.63 2.38 13.66
CA ASP A 275 10.51 3.31 13.67
C ASP A 275 10.50 4.12 12.36
N SER A 276 9.47 3.96 11.56
CA SER A 276 9.27 4.68 10.29
C SER A 276 8.69 6.10 10.46
N ARG A 277 8.54 6.60 11.69
CA ARG A 277 8.09 7.95 11.99
C ARG A 277 9.26 8.92 11.93
N ASP A 278 9.48 9.52 10.76
CA ASP A 278 10.58 10.46 10.55
C ASP A 278 10.17 11.90 10.87
N PHE A 279 8.90 12.26 10.62
CA PHE A 279 8.39 13.60 10.83
C PHE A 279 7.04 13.58 11.57
N MET A 280 6.75 14.66 12.27
CA MET A 280 5.40 15.01 12.70
C MET A 280 4.92 16.19 11.87
N ILE A 281 3.70 16.08 11.37
CA ILE A 281 3.06 17.10 10.53
C ILE A 281 1.77 17.57 11.16
N GLN A 282 1.37 18.80 10.84
CA GLN A 282 0.08 19.39 11.20
C GLN A 282 -0.58 19.97 9.95
N VAL A 283 -1.85 19.65 9.73
CA VAL A 283 -2.66 20.22 8.65
C VAL A 283 -2.97 21.67 8.99
N THR A 284 -2.66 22.58 8.09
CA THR A 284 -2.96 24.02 8.23
C THR A 284 -3.94 24.52 7.17
N ASP A 285 -4.18 23.71 6.13
CA ASP A 285 -5.10 24.05 5.04
C ASP A 285 -6.55 24.10 5.51
N PRO A 286 -7.26 25.24 5.35
CA PRO A 286 -8.61 25.39 5.83
C PRO A 286 -9.63 24.52 5.08
N VAL A 287 -9.41 24.26 3.77
CA VAL A 287 -10.31 23.44 2.96
C VAL A 287 -10.21 21.97 3.38
N LEU A 288 -8.98 21.49 3.58
CA LEU A 288 -8.75 20.12 4.06
C LEU A 288 -9.34 19.94 5.48
N LEU A 289 -9.11 20.88 6.39
CA LEU A 289 -9.68 20.84 7.75
C LEU A 289 -11.22 20.90 7.75
N GLU A 290 -11.81 21.70 6.86
CA GLU A 290 -13.27 21.78 6.75
C GLU A 290 -13.86 20.48 6.20
N THR A 291 -13.21 19.88 5.19
CA THR A 291 -13.72 18.70 4.47
C THR A 291 -13.49 17.41 5.26
N THR A 292 -12.25 17.17 5.70
CA THR A 292 -11.83 15.89 6.30
C THR A 292 -11.67 15.96 7.83
N GLY A 293 -11.55 17.14 8.41
CA GLY A 293 -11.22 17.33 9.82
C GLY A 293 -9.74 17.13 10.15
N GLY A 294 -8.91 16.92 9.15
CA GLY A 294 -7.48 16.63 9.25
C GLY A 294 -7.07 15.44 8.41
N ILE A 295 -6.11 14.66 8.87
CA ILE A 295 -5.66 13.43 8.20
C ILE A 295 -6.68 12.32 8.47
N VAL A 296 -7.10 11.61 7.42
CA VAL A 296 -8.07 10.53 7.49
C VAL A 296 -7.50 9.24 6.87
N GLN A 297 -8.07 8.09 7.21
CA GLN A 297 -7.69 6.82 6.60
C GLN A 297 -7.90 6.88 5.08
N GLY A 298 -6.95 6.36 4.32
CA GLY A 298 -6.86 6.48 2.87
C GLY A 298 -5.91 7.59 2.40
N MET A 299 -5.59 8.60 3.23
CA MET A 299 -4.56 9.60 2.94
C MET A 299 -3.13 9.11 3.21
N SER A 300 -2.94 7.93 3.81
CA SER A 300 -1.61 7.31 3.96
C SER A 300 -0.97 7.13 2.59
N GLY A 301 0.25 7.63 2.42
CA GLY A 301 0.96 7.72 1.15
C GLY A 301 0.85 9.08 0.46
N SER A 302 0.03 10.03 0.93
CA SER A 302 0.02 11.39 0.37
C SER A 302 1.43 11.98 0.38
N PRO A 303 2.03 12.30 -0.80
CA PRO A 303 3.39 12.82 -0.87
C PRO A 303 3.48 14.20 -0.24
N ILE A 304 4.58 14.45 0.45
CA ILE A 304 4.88 15.73 1.11
C ILE A 304 5.96 16.45 0.31
N LEU A 305 5.67 17.69 -0.07
CA LEU A 305 6.57 18.53 -0.83
C LEU A 305 7.05 19.71 0.00
N GLN A 306 8.34 20.00 -0.06
CA GLN A 306 8.96 21.17 0.54
C GLN A 306 10.08 21.67 -0.38
N ASN A 307 10.14 22.97 -0.63
CA ASN A 307 11.18 23.61 -1.46
C ASN A 307 11.34 22.96 -2.86
N GLY A 308 10.22 22.47 -3.45
CA GLY A 308 10.22 21.83 -4.77
C GLY A 308 10.77 20.39 -4.80
N LYS A 309 10.98 19.76 -3.65
CA LYS A 309 11.44 18.38 -3.51
C LYS A 309 10.38 17.50 -2.84
N LEU A 310 10.36 16.21 -3.17
CA LEU A 310 9.64 15.21 -2.40
C LEU A 310 10.44 14.93 -1.10
N ILE A 311 9.87 15.27 0.05
CA ILE A 311 10.52 15.02 1.35
C ILE A 311 10.02 13.75 2.04
N GLY A 312 8.83 13.27 1.68
CA GLY A 312 8.26 12.08 2.32
C GLY A 312 6.81 11.83 1.98
N ALA A 313 6.17 11.04 2.82
CA ALA A 313 4.76 10.68 2.70
C ALA A 313 4.06 10.65 4.07
N VAL A 314 2.79 11.04 4.09
CA VAL A 314 1.91 10.87 5.27
C VAL A 314 1.75 9.38 5.57
N THR A 315 1.85 8.99 6.84
CA THR A 315 1.68 7.59 7.25
C THR A 315 0.47 7.37 8.16
N HIS A 316 0.44 7.98 9.33
CA HIS A 316 -0.56 7.73 10.34
C HIS A 316 -1.11 9.03 10.93
N VAL A 317 -2.42 9.04 11.19
CA VAL A 317 -3.10 10.11 11.91
C VAL A 317 -2.95 9.91 13.43
N LEU A 318 -2.89 11.01 14.18
CA LEU A 318 -3.03 10.96 15.64
C LEU A 318 -4.52 10.87 16.00
N VAL A 319 -4.94 9.75 16.60
CA VAL A 319 -6.34 9.47 16.92
C VAL A 319 -6.96 10.57 17.79
N ASN A 320 -6.19 11.12 18.74
CA ASN A 320 -6.67 12.17 19.66
C ASN A 320 -6.57 13.58 19.08
N ASP A 321 -5.88 13.76 17.96
CA ASP A 321 -5.75 15.02 17.23
C ASP A 321 -5.63 14.75 15.71
N PRO A 322 -6.76 14.64 15.01
CA PRO A 322 -6.74 14.34 13.57
C PRO A 322 -6.05 15.40 12.70
N THR A 323 -5.85 16.62 13.23
CA THR A 323 -5.11 17.65 12.51
C THR A 323 -3.61 17.38 12.45
N SER A 324 -3.12 16.44 13.24
CA SER A 324 -1.71 16.05 13.31
C SER A 324 -1.50 14.59 12.91
N GLY A 325 -0.31 14.28 12.38
CA GLY A 325 0.05 12.93 11.98
C GLY A 325 1.55 12.71 11.87
N TYR A 326 1.90 11.48 11.55
CA TYR A 326 3.27 11.07 11.28
C TYR A 326 3.52 10.96 9.78
N ALA A 327 4.78 11.09 9.41
CA ALA A 327 5.27 10.92 8.04
C ALA A 327 6.62 10.19 8.03
N ILE A 328 6.86 9.49 6.93
CA ILE A 328 8.13 8.81 6.60
C ILE A 328 8.91 9.65 5.58
N SER A 329 10.24 9.58 5.60
CA SER A 329 11.07 10.26 4.60
C SER A 329 11.00 9.57 3.23
N GLY A 330 11.03 10.35 2.15
CA GLY A 330 11.07 9.84 0.77
C GLY A 330 12.34 9.06 0.48
N GLU A 331 13.47 9.50 1.02
CA GLU A 331 14.75 8.79 0.94
C GLU A 331 14.65 7.37 1.51
N ARG A 332 14.00 7.19 2.67
CA ARG A 332 13.80 5.88 3.29
C ARG A 332 12.90 4.99 2.45
N MET A 333 11.81 5.53 1.91
CA MET A 333 10.92 4.76 1.02
C MET A 333 11.67 4.27 -0.22
N LEU A 334 12.46 5.14 -0.88
CA LEU A 334 13.25 4.76 -2.05
C LEU A 334 14.34 3.76 -1.73
N SER A 335 15.04 3.93 -0.61
CA SER A 335 16.06 2.97 -0.15
C SER A 335 15.45 1.58 0.07
N GLN A 336 14.26 1.53 0.68
CA GLN A 336 13.55 0.26 0.89
C GLN A 336 13.07 -0.35 -0.44
N ALA A 337 12.57 0.46 -1.37
CA ALA A 337 12.19 0.00 -2.70
C ALA A 337 13.37 -0.64 -3.43
N ALA A 338 14.54 0.00 -3.41
CA ALA A 338 15.75 -0.53 -4.06
C ALA A 338 16.21 -1.86 -3.45
N GLN A 339 16.12 -2.02 -2.13
CA GLN A 339 16.53 -3.26 -1.43
C GLN A 339 15.57 -4.44 -1.66
N SER A 340 14.29 -4.15 -1.87
CA SER A 340 13.26 -5.19 -2.02
C SER A 340 13.02 -5.60 -3.47
N GLY A 341 13.54 -4.83 -4.44
CA GLY A 341 13.42 -5.10 -5.88
C GLY A 341 14.60 -5.90 -6.47
N GLU A 342 15.61 -6.25 -5.66
CA GLU A 342 16.71 -7.16 -6.01
C GLU A 342 16.36 -8.61 -5.65
#